data_1e75683bfad59088ba5d132c80572a18
#
_entry.id   1e75683bfad59088ba5d132c80572a18
#
_cell.length_a   1.000
_cell.length_b   1.000
_cell.length_c   1.000
_cell.angle_alpha   90.00
_cell.angle_beta   90.00
_cell.angle_gamma   90.00
#
_symmetry.space_group_name_H-M   'P 1'
#
loop_
_entity.id
_entity.type
_entity.pdbx_description
1 polymer ?
#
loop_
_entity_poly.entity_id
_entity_poly.type
_entity_poly.pdbx_seq_one_letter_code
_entity_poly.pdbx_strand_id
1 'polypeptide(L)'
;MVVTIVVLLILAGVSISLILDENGIIKKSKEAIEKYQEASRKEQEVLNSVENFFSDSTIEVKKFSQQNEKVTSFLNDADNTYTDDNFVNFSIVQNHAKRSEIYDDPLGYTIAVEKEGTIHIEDETNGSVNISENVSVGNYTIYDLIPNNIYKWYIESDGKITQKGRIMPTGKIRMIYDPVTKTDESDNIRDIGGWDCDGGTVKYGIIYRGENPEMLASATKEKLQNIWNVTNEIDLHANNGTQRLFDSIEYSPYQLSNSSCVQNLTLESVYSTKLANALVKVMENTVNGKVTYIHCWAGADRTGTICWMLEGLLGVSSKDCSIDYELTSFSGREARLRTDEFKSAMDYVTSIGHVNDMKDGILRWCEKSGISIDLINNFRKAMSTGVPEDLTYNNSDTNANIITKATTSDLKTIFNGTGYEDGKYCSTNDINTYSPDSNFFATGIMHFATPISLANKTGGGTIYIKGAEFTEESHCRLQLAWRGTTIYNAGQMSTLSGIKRYFTVTKISDKYYSLTPKVTELASALSNSSIITGFRISLPGSGANVIISYNEIN
;
A
#
# COMPACT_ATOMS: atom_id res chain seq x y z
N MET A 1 52.87 -46.80 56.32
CA MET A 1 53.48 -45.55 55.82
C MET A 1 54.19 -45.72 54.46
N VAL A 2 55.08 -46.72 54.29
CA VAL A 2 55.83 -46.94 53.03
C VAL A 2 54.88 -47.21 51.83
N VAL A 3 53.87 -48.09 52.01
CA VAL A 3 52.91 -48.44 50.96
C VAL A 3 52.07 -47.22 50.51
N THR A 4 51.68 -46.35 51.44
CA THR A 4 50.93 -45.16 51.18
C THR A 4 51.73 -44.14 50.37
N ILE A 5 53.00 -44.00 50.62
CA ILE A 5 53.93 -43.12 49.89
C ILE A 5 54.14 -43.63 48.45
N VAL A 6 54.31 -44.95 48.29
CA VAL A 6 54.48 -45.58 46.97
C VAL A 6 53.22 -45.43 46.12
N VAL A 7 52.06 -45.63 46.73
CA VAL A 7 50.77 -45.42 46.01
C VAL A 7 50.56 -43.95 45.59
N LEU A 8 50.94 -43.01 46.48
CA LEU A 8 50.86 -41.55 46.12
C LEU A 8 51.86 -41.17 45.04
N LEU A 9 53.08 -41.76 45.04
CA LEU A 9 54.06 -41.51 43.98
C LEU A 9 53.63 -42.10 42.63
N ILE A 10 53.01 -43.30 42.64
CA ILE A 10 52.43 -43.89 41.40
C ILE A 10 51.26 -43.06 40.89
N LEU A 11 50.36 -42.65 41.76
CA LEU A 11 49.25 -41.81 41.40
C LEU A 11 49.69 -40.42 40.84
N ALA A 12 50.69 -39.82 41.49
CA ALA A 12 51.28 -38.56 41.00
C ALA A 12 52.01 -38.77 39.68
N GLY A 13 52.74 -39.87 39.48
CA GLY A 13 53.40 -40.20 38.23
C GLY A 13 52.42 -40.45 37.08
N VAL A 14 51.36 -41.20 37.37
CA VAL A 14 50.29 -41.43 36.39
C VAL A 14 49.53 -40.10 36.04
N SER A 15 49.27 -39.27 37.03
CA SER A 15 48.63 -37.96 36.82
C SER A 15 49.51 -37.00 36.02
N ILE A 16 50.84 -37.01 36.29
CA ILE A 16 51.83 -36.22 35.56
C ILE A 16 52.00 -36.74 34.13
N SER A 17 52.01 -38.05 33.93
CA SER A 17 52.09 -38.68 32.61
C SER A 17 50.83 -38.34 31.77
N LEU A 18 49.65 -38.46 32.36
CA LEU A 18 48.36 -38.07 31.68
C LEU A 18 48.29 -36.59 31.27
N ILE A 19 49.07 -35.74 31.94
CA ILE A 19 49.11 -34.30 31.63
C ILE A 19 50.20 -33.98 30.58
N LEU A 20 51.34 -34.69 30.61
CA LEU A 20 52.51 -34.38 29.79
C LEU A 20 52.77 -35.29 28.59
N ASP A 21 52.08 -36.43 28.51
CA ASP A 21 52.23 -37.37 27.38
C ASP A 21 51.75 -36.77 26.04
N GLU A 22 52.12 -37.41 24.92
CA GLU A 22 51.75 -36.99 23.56
C GLU A 22 50.26 -36.83 23.34
N ASN A 23 49.43 -37.50 24.15
CA ASN A 23 47.97 -37.35 24.19
C ASN A 23 47.46 -36.55 25.40
N GLY A 24 48.36 -35.92 26.19
CA GLY A 24 48.03 -35.22 27.42
C GLY A 24 47.19 -33.96 27.18
N ILE A 25 46.44 -33.58 28.23
CA ILE A 25 45.51 -32.41 28.17
C ILE A 25 46.24 -31.12 27.78
N ILE A 26 47.49 -30.92 28.23
CA ILE A 26 48.28 -29.71 27.92
C ILE A 26 48.64 -29.67 26.43
N LYS A 27 49.02 -30.80 25.83
CA LYS A 27 49.33 -30.84 24.40
C LYS A 27 48.10 -30.63 23.55
N LYS A 28 47.00 -31.31 23.88
CA LYS A 28 45.72 -31.09 23.21
C LYS A 28 45.21 -29.65 23.34
N SER A 29 45.37 -29.02 24.49
CA SER A 29 45.03 -27.62 24.70
C SER A 29 45.91 -26.68 23.87
N LYS A 30 47.21 -26.93 23.76
CA LYS A 30 48.11 -26.16 22.90
C LYS A 30 47.75 -26.32 21.42
N GLU A 31 47.52 -27.54 20.97
CA GLU A 31 47.10 -27.83 19.59
C GLU A 31 45.73 -27.15 19.27
N ALA A 32 44.81 -27.13 20.22
CA ALA A 32 43.54 -26.43 20.07
C ALA A 32 43.72 -24.91 20.01
N ILE A 33 44.60 -24.34 20.82
CA ILE A 33 44.95 -22.92 20.81
C ILE A 33 45.63 -22.54 19.49
N GLU A 34 46.59 -23.35 19.03
CA GLU A 34 47.27 -23.13 17.75
C GLU A 34 46.28 -23.16 16.56
N LYS A 35 45.39 -24.16 16.55
CA LYS A 35 44.33 -24.24 15.53
C LYS A 35 43.40 -23.04 15.59
N TYR A 36 43.01 -22.60 16.78
CA TYR A 36 42.18 -21.43 16.97
C TYR A 36 42.88 -20.14 16.50
N GLN A 37 44.15 -19.97 16.85
CA GLN A 37 44.95 -18.82 16.40
C GLN A 37 45.16 -18.84 14.89
N GLU A 38 45.40 -20.01 14.29
CA GLU A 38 45.52 -20.14 12.84
C GLU A 38 44.19 -19.82 12.13
N ALA A 39 43.05 -20.30 12.65
CA ALA A 39 41.74 -19.97 12.12
C ALA A 39 41.42 -18.47 12.24
N SER A 40 41.70 -17.88 13.40
CA SER A 40 41.51 -16.44 13.64
C SER A 40 42.43 -15.59 12.74
N ARG A 41 43.67 -16.03 12.49
CA ARG A 41 44.56 -15.33 11.56
C ARG A 41 44.08 -15.42 10.13
N LYS A 42 43.60 -16.59 9.68
CA LYS A 42 43.02 -16.75 8.35
C LYS A 42 41.77 -15.88 8.16
N GLU A 43 40.91 -15.85 9.16
CA GLU A 43 39.74 -14.98 9.16
C GLU A 43 40.13 -13.50 9.06
N GLN A 44 41.14 -13.07 9.82
CA GLN A 44 41.66 -11.70 9.77
C GLN A 44 42.33 -11.39 8.42
N GLU A 45 43.02 -12.35 7.80
CA GLU A 45 43.59 -12.18 6.44
C GLU A 45 42.50 -12.02 5.39
N VAL A 46 41.41 -12.78 5.51
CA VAL A 46 40.23 -12.62 4.65
C VAL A 46 39.59 -11.25 4.86
N LEU A 47 39.32 -10.87 6.12
CA LEU A 47 38.78 -9.54 6.43
C LEU A 47 39.65 -8.41 5.89
N ASN A 48 40.97 -8.45 6.11
CA ASN A 48 41.90 -7.45 5.57
C ASN A 48 41.93 -7.47 4.04
N SER A 49 41.78 -8.63 3.41
CA SER A 49 41.71 -8.70 1.94
C SER A 49 40.40 -8.15 1.41
N VAL A 50 39.30 -8.31 2.13
CA VAL A 50 37.99 -7.71 1.86
C VAL A 50 38.06 -6.19 2.03
N GLU A 51 38.61 -5.69 3.15
CA GLU A 51 38.75 -4.26 3.41
C GLU A 51 39.68 -3.56 2.38
N ASN A 52 40.85 -4.13 2.09
CA ASN A 52 41.76 -3.63 1.08
C ASN A 52 41.15 -3.67 -0.33
N PHE A 53 40.27 -4.62 -0.55
CA PHE A 53 39.59 -4.80 -1.81
C PHE A 53 38.52 -3.75 -2.06
N PHE A 54 37.75 -3.38 -1.03
CA PHE A 54 36.67 -2.39 -1.13
C PHE A 54 37.17 -0.95 -0.90
N SER A 55 38.34 -0.74 -0.33
CA SER A 55 39.04 0.55 -0.36
C SER A 55 39.51 0.91 -1.77
N ASP A 56 39.56 -0.04 -2.70
CA ASP A 56 39.81 0.21 -4.11
C ASP A 56 38.52 0.70 -4.77
N SER A 57 38.34 2.02 -4.81
CA SER A 57 37.23 2.73 -5.46
C SER A 57 37.12 2.48 -6.98
N THR A 58 37.94 1.59 -7.53
CA THR A 58 38.02 1.29 -8.98
C THR A 58 37.04 0.23 -9.44
N ILE A 59 36.35 -0.50 -8.52
CA ILE A 59 35.37 -1.50 -8.94
C ILE A 59 34.09 -0.80 -9.38
N GLU A 60 33.82 -0.90 -10.66
CA GLU A 60 32.62 -0.35 -11.27
C GLU A 60 31.35 -1.00 -10.69
N VAL A 61 30.35 -0.19 -10.36
CA VAL A 61 29.03 -0.64 -9.94
C VAL A 61 28.22 -1.04 -11.17
N LYS A 62 27.96 -2.32 -11.34
CA LYS A 62 27.12 -2.83 -12.43
C LYS A 62 25.64 -2.63 -12.08
N LYS A 63 24.96 -1.84 -12.89
CA LYS A 63 23.51 -1.66 -12.78
C LYS A 63 22.78 -2.77 -13.52
N PHE A 64 21.70 -3.29 -12.93
CA PHE A 64 20.83 -4.25 -13.57
C PHE A 64 19.38 -4.01 -13.17
N SER A 65 18.42 -4.38 -14.01
CA SER A 65 17.01 -4.33 -13.64
C SER A 65 16.61 -5.65 -12.96
N GLN A 66 15.95 -5.56 -11.81
CA GLN A 66 15.30 -6.73 -11.21
C GLN A 66 13.77 -6.70 -11.40
N GLN A 67 13.25 -5.65 -12.02
CA GLN A 67 11.85 -5.52 -12.38
C GLN A 67 11.64 -6.12 -13.77
N ASN A 68 10.71 -7.07 -13.90
CA ASN A 68 10.46 -7.69 -15.20
C ASN A 68 9.92 -6.70 -16.24
N GLU A 69 10.04 -7.07 -17.52
CA GLU A 69 9.71 -6.16 -18.63
C GLU A 69 8.23 -5.82 -18.69
N LYS A 70 7.33 -6.73 -18.32
CA LYS A 70 5.88 -6.46 -18.30
C LYS A 70 5.50 -5.46 -17.22
N VAL A 71 6.04 -5.62 -16.02
CA VAL A 71 5.86 -4.64 -14.94
C VAL A 71 6.45 -3.29 -15.34
N THR A 72 7.64 -3.28 -15.93
CA THR A 72 8.28 -2.04 -16.41
C THR A 72 7.43 -1.35 -17.49
N SER A 73 6.90 -2.10 -18.43
CA SER A 73 6.00 -1.59 -19.47
C SER A 73 4.72 -1.01 -18.88
N PHE A 74 4.12 -1.71 -17.92
CA PHE A 74 2.92 -1.25 -17.23
C PHE A 74 3.15 0.05 -16.46
N LEU A 75 4.26 0.18 -15.72
CA LEU A 75 4.58 1.39 -14.96
C LEU A 75 4.87 2.60 -15.87
N ASN A 76 5.40 2.36 -17.05
CA ASN A 76 5.80 3.40 -18.01
C ASN A 76 4.74 3.69 -19.07
N ASP A 77 3.59 3.03 -19.02
CA ASP A 77 2.55 3.24 -20.03
C ASP A 77 2.01 4.67 -19.94
N ALA A 78 2.14 5.38 -21.06
CA ALA A 78 1.66 6.76 -21.19
C ALA A 78 0.13 6.87 -21.06
N ASP A 79 -0.60 5.81 -21.37
CA ASP A 79 -2.05 5.73 -21.24
C ASP A 79 -2.49 5.56 -19.77
N ASN A 80 -1.57 5.23 -18.85
CA ASN A 80 -1.78 5.32 -17.41
C ASN A 80 -1.85 6.79 -16.95
N THR A 81 -2.58 7.62 -17.64
CA THR A 81 -2.80 9.03 -17.31
C THR A 81 -3.90 9.20 -16.26
N TYR A 82 -3.72 8.62 -15.10
CA TYR A 82 -4.52 9.01 -13.95
C TYR A 82 -4.06 10.40 -13.50
N THR A 83 -4.95 11.35 -13.47
CA THR A 83 -4.78 12.50 -12.61
C THR A 83 -5.22 12.11 -11.21
N ASP A 84 -4.63 12.68 -10.16
CA ASP A 84 -5.02 12.42 -8.77
C ASP A 84 -6.53 12.56 -8.52
N ASP A 85 -7.20 13.31 -9.39
CA ASP A 85 -8.63 13.59 -9.34
C ASP A 85 -9.49 12.59 -10.11
N ASN A 86 -8.92 11.65 -10.85
CA ASN A 86 -9.66 10.83 -11.78
C ASN A 86 -9.67 9.34 -11.44
N PHE A 87 -10.25 9.01 -10.28
CA PHE A 87 -10.55 7.64 -9.87
C PHE A 87 -11.44 6.85 -10.82
N VAL A 88 -12.08 7.53 -11.77
CA VAL A 88 -13.16 6.98 -12.56
C VAL A 88 -12.65 6.31 -13.83
N ASN A 89 -11.43 6.60 -14.27
CA ASN A 89 -10.95 6.11 -15.55
C ASN A 89 -10.06 4.86 -15.41
N PHE A 90 -10.61 3.82 -14.79
CA PHE A 90 -9.96 2.51 -14.67
C PHE A 90 -9.85 1.73 -15.99
N SER A 91 -10.30 2.30 -17.11
CA SER A 91 -10.28 1.61 -18.40
C SER A 91 -8.89 1.34 -18.94
N ILE A 92 -7.88 2.01 -18.42
CA ILE A 92 -6.53 2.04 -18.99
C ILE A 92 -5.69 0.84 -18.58
N VAL A 93 -5.86 0.34 -17.36
CA VAL A 93 -5.12 -0.83 -16.85
C VAL A 93 -5.54 -2.13 -17.55
N GLN A 94 -6.61 -2.08 -18.32
CA GLN A 94 -7.27 -3.25 -18.89
C GLN A 94 -6.44 -4.07 -19.88
N ASN A 95 -5.36 -3.54 -20.41
CA ASN A 95 -4.62 -4.19 -21.48
C ASN A 95 -3.32 -4.85 -21.04
N HIS A 96 -2.87 -4.63 -19.80
CA HIS A 96 -1.52 -5.02 -19.39
C HIS A 96 -1.44 -6.39 -18.73
N ALA A 97 -2.46 -6.81 -17.99
CA ALA A 97 -2.42 -8.07 -17.28
C ALA A 97 -3.52 -9.01 -17.80
N LYS A 98 -3.14 -9.91 -18.66
CA LYS A 98 -3.97 -11.08 -19.01
C LYS A 98 -3.44 -12.27 -18.25
N ARG A 99 -4.34 -13.03 -17.63
CA ARG A 99 -4.03 -14.23 -16.85
C ARG A 99 -3.07 -15.22 -17.53
N SER A 100 -3.06 -15.28 -18.85
CA SER A 100 -2.17 -16.14 -19.64
C SER A 100 -0.75 -15.60 -19.85
N GLU A 101 -0.45 -14.36 -19.44
CA GLU A 101 0.81 -13.68 -19.72
C GLU A 101 1.67 -13.41 -18.48
N ILE A 102 1.35 -14.03 -17.37
CA ILE A 102 1.55 -13.47 -16.03
C ILE A 102 2.79 -13.97 -15.32
N TYR A 103 3.37 -15.05 -15.70
CA TYR A 103 4.37 -15.72 -14.86
C TYR A 103 5.82 -15.37 -15.18
N ASP A 104 6.12 -14.08 -15.29
CA ASP A 104 7.51 -13.66 -15.39
C ASP A 104 8.08 -13.42 -13.99
N ASP A 105 9.09 -14.21 -13.63
CA ASP A 105 9.84 -13.99 -12.39
C ASP A 105 10.48 -12.61 -12.37
N PRO A 106 10.72 -12.05 -11.19
CA PRO A 106 11.62 -10.93 -11.05
C PRO A 106 12.97 -11.24 -11.67
N LEU A 107 13.59 -10.26 -12.32
CA LEU A 107 14.92 -10.43 -12.86
C LEU A 107 15.96 -10.46 -11.74
N GLY A 108 16.98 -11.28 -11.88
CA GLY A 108 18.09 -11.36 -10.96
C GLY A 108 19.43 -11.02 -11.60
N TYR A 109 20.46 -10.83 -10.79
CA TYR A 109 21.83 -10.68 -11.26
C TYR A 109 22.53 -12.04 -11.24
N THR A 110 22.85 -12.57 -12.42
CA THR A 110 23.48 -13.88 -12.55
C THR A 110 25.00 -13.78 -12.55
N ILE A 111 25.64 -14.58 -11.71
CA ILE A 111 27.09 -14.75 -11.60
C ILE A 111 27.43 -16.16 -12.10
N ALA A 112 28.40 -16.25 -13.00
CA ALA A 112 29.01 -17.54 -13.35
C ALA A 112 30.03 -17.88 -12.26
N VAL A 113 29.70 -18.81 -11.37
CA VAL A 113 30.57 -19.29 -10.30
C VAL A 113 31.62 -20.23 -10.89
N GLU A 114 32.89 -19.84 -10.81
CA GLU A 114 34.01 -20.59 -11.37
C GLU A 114 34.53 -21.67 -10.42
N LYS A 115 34.37 -21.47 -9.13
CA LYS A 115 34.78 -22.37 -8.06
C LYS A 115 33.74 -22.38 -6.95
N GLU A 116 33.44 -23.57 -6.44
CA GLU A 116 32.54 -23.72 -5.28
C GLU A 116 33.08 -22.98 -4.05
N GLY A 117 32.18 -22.45 -3.23
CA GLY A 117 32.53 -21.67 -2.07
C GLY A 117 31.31 -21.09 -1.38
N THR A 118 31.54 -20.04 -0.60
CA THR A 118 30.47 -19.24 0.02
C THR A 118 30.40 -17.88 -0.65
N ILE A 119 29.23 -17.52 -1.15
CA ILE A 119 28.97 -16.16 -1.61
C ILE A 119 28.52 -15.29 -0.43
N HIS A 120 29.08 -14.11 -0.35
CA HIS A 120 28.68 -13.07 0.58
C HIS A 120 28.15 -11.88 -0.20
N ILE A 121 27.00 -11.34 0.21
CA ILE A 121 26.35 -10.17 -0.40
C ILE A 121 26.00 -9.20 0.72
N GLU A 122 26.55 -8.00 0.67
CA GLU A 122 26.42 -7.01 1.73
C GLU A 122 25.92 -5.67 1.13
N ASP A 123 24.93 -5.08 1.79
CA ASP A 123 24.41 -3.77 1.43
C ASP A 123 25.35 -2.66 1.93
N GLU A 124 26.03 -1.98 0.99
CA GLU A 124 26.91 -0.86 1.30
C GLU A 124 26.15 0.44 1.59
N THR A 125 24.88 0.55 1.19
CA THR A 125 24.11 1.80 1.32
C THR A 125 23.61 2.01 2.73
N ASN A 126 23.05 0.96 3.34
CA ASN A 126 22.47 1.07 4.69
C ASN A 126 22.69 -0.16 5.58
N GLY A 127 23.40 -1.17 5.12
CA GLY A 127 23.71 -2.38 5.87
C GLY A 127 22.50 -3.29 6.14
N SER A 128 21.41 -3.10 5.42
CA SER A 128 20.13 -3.77 5.68
C SER A 128 20.09 -5.23 5.24
N VAL A 129 21.02 -5.66 4.38
CA VAL A 129 21.05 -7.01 3.80
C VAL A 129 22.45 -7.59 3.92
N ASN A 130 22.55 -8.76 4.56
CA ASN A 130 23.75 -9.59 4.60
C ASN A 130 23.34 -11.03 4.26
N ILE A 131 23.79 -11.51 3.11
CA ILE A 131 23.53 -12.88 2.66
C ILE A 131 24.84 -13.64 2.66
N SER A 132 24.83 -14.87 3.19
CA SER A 132 25.94 -15.80 3.10
C SER A 132 25.40 -17.18 2.77
N GLU A 133 25.68 -17.68 1.58
CA GLU A 133 25.16 -18.95 1.05
C GLU A 133 26.25 -19.75 0.38
N ASN A 134 26.16 -21.09 0.47
CA ASN A 134 27.05 -21.96 -0.29
C ASN A 134 26.66 -21.98 -1.76
N VAL A 135 27.66 -21.82 -2.62
CA VAL A 135 27.47 -21.84 -4.08
C VAL A 135 28.34 -22.90 -4.73
N SER A 136 27.75 -23.59 -5.70
CA SER A 136 28.45 -24.56 -6.54
C SER A 136 28.88 -23.94 -7.86
N VAL A 137 29.82 -24.58 -8.56
CA VAL A 137 30.21 -24.19 -9.93
C VAL A 137 29.00 -24.16 -10.84
N GLY A 138 28.82 -23.07 -11.57
CA GLY A 138 27.68 -22.85 -12.47
C GLY A 138 27.07 -21.46 -12.29
N ASN A 139 25.85 -21.29 -12.71
CA ASN A 139 25.15 -20.02 -12.58
C ASN A 139 24.49 -19.89 -11.20
N TYR A 140 24.76 -18.80 -10.51
CA TYR A 140 24.08 -18.37 -9.31
C TYR A 140 23.42 -17.02 -9.55
N THR A 141 22.13 -16.89 -9.22
CA THR A 141 21.38 -15.67 -9.45
C THR A 141 20.95 -15.03 -8.14
N ILE A 142 21.29 -13.77 -7.99
CA ILE A 142 20.92 -12.94 -6.83
C ILE A 142 19.60 -12.26 -7.15
N TYR A 143 18.60 -12.43 -6.26
CA TYR A 143 17.26 -11.86 -6.38
C TYR A 143 16.95 -10.93 -5.21
N ASP A 144 15.88 -10.18 -5.34
CA ASP A 144 15.13 -9.55 -4.25
C ASP A 144 15.89 -8.44 -3.49
N LEU A 145 16.91 -7.87 -4.11
CA LEU A 145 17.64 -6.76 -3.52
C LEU A 145 16.80 -5.47 -3.48
N ILE A 146 17.10 -4.58 -2.52
CA ILE A 146 16.43 -3.27 -2.44
C ILE A 146 16.88 -2.40 -3.62
N PRO A 147 15.95 -1.86 -4.42
CA PRO A 147 16.28 -1.02 -5.56
C PRO A 147 17.11 0.22 -5.17
N ASN A 148 18.07 0.56 -6.02
CA ASN A 148 18.97 1.71 -5.90
C ASN A 148 19.98 1.62 -4.74
N ASN A 149 20.01 0.54 -3.96
CA ASN A 149 21.10 0.29 -3.02
C ASN A 149 22.30 -0.33 -3.75
N ILE A 150 23.49 -0.03 -3.28
CA ILE A 150 24.73 -0.62 -3.79
C ILE A 150 25.08 -1.81 -2.93
N TYR A 151 25.33 -2.93 -3.57
CA TYR A 151 25.73 -4.18 -2.92
C TYR A 151 27.11 -4.59 -3.38
N LYS A 152 27.97 -4.92 -2.42
CA LYS A 152 29.20 -5.66 -2.70
C LYS A 152 28.91 -7.15 -2.59
N TRP A 153 29.51 -7.94 -3.45
CA TRP A 153 29.47 -9.38 -3.36
C TRP A 153 30.85 -9.97 -3.62
N TYR A 154 31.14 -11.07 -2.95
CA TYR A 154 32.35 -11.84 -3.19
C TYR A 154 32.12 -13.33 -2.89
N ILE A 155 32.91 -14.19 -3.53
CA ILE A 155 32.92 -15.64 -3.30
C ILE A 155 34.22 -16.01 -2.62
N GLU A 156 34.09 -16.61 -1.45
CA GLU A 156 35.19 -17.17 -0.69
C GLU A 156 35.29 -18.69 -0.94
N SER A 157 36.48 -19.16 -1.32
CA SER A 157 36.81 -20.58 -1.51
C SER A 157 38.18 -20.85 -0.90
N ASP A 158 38.27 -21.86 -0.02
CA ASP A 158 39.51 -22.23 0.70
C ASP A 158 40.19 -21.03 1.41
N GLY A 159 39.40 -20.16 2.02
CA GLY A 159 39.90 -18.99 2.74
C GLY A 159 40.47 -17.88 1.83
N LYS A 160 40.06 -17.83 0.57
CA LYS A 160 40.48 -16.80 -0.38
C LYS A 160 39.29 -16.31 -1.21
N ILE A 161 39.29 -15.01 -1.48
CA ILE A 161 38.33 -14.43 -2.42
C ILE A 161 38.71 -14.84 -3.83
N THR A 162 37.80 -15.53 -4.52
CA THR A 162 37.98 -16.03 -5.88
C THR A 162 37.31 -15.15 -6.93
N GLN A 163 36.14 -14.59 -6.59
CA GLN A 163 35.35 -13.70 -7.46
C GLN A 163 34.73 -12.59 -6.61
N LYS A 164 34.39 -11.47 -7.25
CA LYS A 164 33.92 -10.30 -6.53
C LYS A 164 33.32 -9.26 -7.46
N GLY A 165 32.49 -8.37 -6.92
CA GLY A 165 31.94 -7.26 -7.69
C GLY A 165 31.05 -6.33 -6.85
N ARG A 166 30.57 -5.30 -7.50
CA ARG A 166 29.58 -4.37 -6.96
C ARG A 166 28.41 -4.27 -7.93
N ILE A 167 27.21 -4.31 -7.41
CA ILE A 167 25.97 -4.27 -8.20
C ILE A 167 24.98 -3.30 -7.60
N MET A 168 24.09 -2.79 -8.43
CA MET A 168 22.99 -1.93 -8.01
C MET A 168 21.74 -2.32 -8.81
N PRO A 169 20.73 -2.90 -8.15
CA PRO A 169 19.46 -3.17 -8.80
C PRO A 169 18.73 -1.85 -9.10
N THR A 170 18.08 -1.78 -10.24
CA THR A 170 17.24 -0.66 -10.67
C THR A 170 15.79 -1.13 -10.77
N GLY A 171 14.88 -0.17 -10.79
CA GLY A 171 13.44 -0.39 -10.79
C GLY A 171 12.77 0.30 -9.61
N LYS A 172 11.46 0.27 -9.57
CA LYS A 172 10.65 0.87 -8.51
C LYS A 172 10.00 -0.21 -7.63
N ILE A 173 9.51 -1.28 -8.26
CA ILE A 173 8.79 -2.34 -7.56
C ILE A 173 9.75 -3.45 -7.17
N ARG A 174 9.75 -3.82 -5.90
CA ARG A 174 10.50 -4.96 -5.38
C ARG A 174 9.56 -6.15 -5.22
N MET A 175 9.39 -6.91 -6.30
CA MET A 175 8.73 -8.21 -6.26
C MET A 175 9.70 -9.26 -5.72
N ILE A 176 9.20 -10.20 -4.93
CA ILE A 176 9.99 -11.23 -4.28
C ILE A 176 9.88 -12.52 -5.08
N TYR A 177 11.03 -13.09 -5.43
CA TYR A 177 11.10 -14.36 -6.13
C TYR A 177 10.74 -15.52 -5.20
N ASP A 178 9.71 -16.30 -5.59
CA ASP A 178 9.34 -17.54 -4.93
C ASP A 178 9.50 -18.71 -5.94
N PRO A 179 10.34 -19.71 -5.64
CA PRO A 179 10.59 -20.83 -6.56
C PRO A 179 9.51 -21.93 -6.59
N VAL A 180 8.39 -21.73 -5.91
CA VAL A 180 7.27 -22.68 -5.94
C VAL A 180 6.67 -22.75 -7.35
N THR A 181 6.15 -23.92 -7.71
CA THR A 181 5.37 -24.06 -8.95
C THR A 181 4.19 -23.08 -8.92
N LYS A 182 4.19 -22.16 -9.85
CA LYS A 182 3.22 -21.09 -9.95
C LYS A 182 1.83 -21.62 -10.21
N THR A 183 0.91 -21.25 -9.36
CA THR A 183 -0.51 -21.49 -9.53
C THR A 183 -1.21 -20.17 -9.77
N ASP A 184 -2.50 -20.20 -10.10
CA ASP A 184 -3.32 -19.00 -10.24
C ASP A 184 -3.39 -18.12 -8.95
N GLU A 185 -2.76 -18.52 -7.86
CA GLU A 185 -2.89 -17.93 -6.54
C GLU A 185 -1.57 -17.61 -5.85
N SER A 186 -0.43 -17.93 -6.47
CA SER A 186 0.92 -17.72 -5.95
C SER A 186 1.65 -16.55 -6.64
N ASP A 187 2.82 -16.17 -6.11
CA ASP A 187 3.74 -15.14 -6.62
C ASP A 187 3.26 -13.68 -6.47
N ASN A 188 2.49 -13.39 -5.46
CA ASN A 188 2.05 -12.03 -5.17
C ASN A 188 2.82 -11.38 -4.01
N ILE A 189 4.03 -11.85 -3.74
CA ILE A 189 4.86 -11.28 -2.67
C ILE A 189 5.59 -10.06 -3.20
N ARG A 190 5.49 -8.96 -2.48
CA ARG A 190 6.25 -7.74 -2.76
C ARG A 190 6.39 -6.85 -1.54
N ASP A 191 7.35 -5.96 -1.62
CA ASP A 191 7.53 -4.83 -0.71
C ASP A 191 6.57 -3.70 -1.11
N ILE A 192 5.99 -2.99 -0.16
CA ILE A 192 5.18 -1.81 -0.44
C ILE A 192 6.01 -0.53 -0.64
N GLY A 193 7.34 -0.63 -0.51
CA GLY A 193 8.26 0.50 -0.68
C GLY A 193 8.42 0.95 -2.13
N GLY A 194 9.05 2.11 -2.29
CA GLY A 194 9.45 2.66 -3.60
C GLY A 194 8.51 3.68 -4.21
N TRP A 195 7.31 3.85 -3.70
CA TRP A 195 6.36 4.87 -4.16
C TRP A 195 6.73 6.26 -3.66
N ASP A 196 6.52 7.27 -4.48
CA ASP A 196 6.63 8.65 -4.06
C ASP A 196 5.54 8.97 -3.03
N CYS A 197 5.89 9.70 -1.98
CA CYS A 197 5.00 10.04 -0.89
C CYS A 197 5.28 11.44 -0.34
N ASP A 198 4.44 11.93 0.57
CA ASP A 198 4.58 13.30 1.12
C ASP A 198 5.95 13.58 1.78
N GLY A 199 6.63 12.55 2.26
CA GLY A 199 7.95 12.68 2.90
C GLY A 199 9.12 12.19 2.02
N GLY A 200 8.97 12.17 0.69
CA GLY A 200 9.96 11.67 -0.25
C GLY A 200 9.56 10.35 -0.87
N THR A 201 10.13 9.23 -0.46
CA THR A 201 9.81 7.89 -0.98
C THR A 201 9.47 6.95 0.17
N VAL A 202 8.52 6.04 -0.04
CA VAL A 202 8.18 4.97 0.91
C VAL A 202 9.38 4.04 1.04
N LYS A 203 9.86 3.83 2.28
CA LYS A 203 11.02 2.97 2.55
C LYS A 203 10.72 1.52 2.22
N TYR A 204 11.72 0.84 1.68
CA TYR A 204 11.70 -0.60 1.50
C TYR A 204 12.06 -1.37 2.78
N GLY A 205 11.72 -2.66 2.81
CA GLY A 205 12.19 -3.59 3.82
C GLY A 205 11.44 -3.54 5.15
N ILE A 206 10.31 -2.84 5.22
CA ILE A 206 9.54 -2.65 6.46
C ILE A 206 8.20 -3.38 6.42
N ILE A 207 7.49 -3.28 5.30
CA ILE A 207 6.20 -3.94 5.13
C ILE A 207 6.23 -4.75 3.83
N TYR A 208 6.02 -6.05 3.97
CA TYR A 208 5.83 -6.99 2.87
C TYR A 208 4.37 -7.38 2.79
N ARG A 209 3.88 -7.57 1.59
CA ARG A 209 2.54 -8.11 1.33
C ARG A 209 2.62 -9.35 0.47
N GLY A 210 1.67 -10.26 0.64
CA GLY A 210 1.66 -11.47 -0.17
C GLY A 210 0.47 -12.39 0.10
N GLU A 211 0.57 -13.59 -0.42
CA GLU A 211 -0.37 -14.68 -0.24
C GLU A 211 -0.18 -15.41 1.08
N ASN A 212 -1.09 -16.37 1.33
CA ASN A 212 -1.06 -17.22 2.51
C ASN A 212 0.29 -17.98 2.59
N PRO A 213 0.95 -18.01 3.75
CA PRO A 213 2.19 -18.74 3.98
C PRO A 213 2.19 -20.21 3.55
N GLU A 214 1.04 -20.87 3.49
CA GLU A 214 0.92 -22.24 2.97
C GLU A 214 1.33 -22.38 1.50
N MET A 215 1.23 -21.29 0.74
CA MET A 215 1.57 -21.25 -0.69
C MET A 215 3.04 -20.92 -0.95
N LEU A 216 3.79 -20.51 0.08
CA LEU A 216 5.18 -20.08 -0.06
C LEU A 216 6.16 -21.24 0.01
N ALA A 217 7.21 -21.19 -0.80
CA ALA A 217 8.36 -22.07 -0.68
C ALA A 217 9.04 -21.93 0.70
N SER A 218 9.58 -23.04 1.22
CA SER A 218 10.34 -22.98 2.47
C SER A 218 11.52 -22.03 2.38
N ALA A 219 12.21 -21.99 1.23
CA ALA A 219 13.33 -21.07 1.01
C ALA A 219 12.90 -19.59 1.09
N THR A 220 11.71 -19.25 0.58
CA THR A 220 11.17 -17.88 0.68
C THR A 220 10.83 -17.52 2.12
N LYS A 221 10.24 -18.45 2.88
CA LYS A 221 9.99 -18.27 4.32
C LYS A 221 11.28 -18.05 5.11
N GLU A 222 12.32 -18.83 4.82
CA GLU A 222 13.66 -18.68 5.43
C GLU A 222 14.29 -17.33 5.11
N LYS A 223 14.17 -16.84 3.87
CA LYS A 223 14.62 -15.49 3.47
C LYS A 223 13.86 -14.40 4.23
N LEU A 224 12.52 -14.49 4.27
CA LEU A 224 11.69 -13.55 5.03
C LEU A 224 12.11 -13.48 6.50
N GLN A 225 12.40 -14.62 7.12
CA GLN A 225 12.81 -14.70 8.52
C GLN A 225 14.24 -14.19 8.74
N ASN A 226 15.21 -14.74 8.01
CA ASN A 226 16.63 -14.66 8.36
C ASN A 226 17.36 -13.52 7.64
N ILE A 227 16.88 -13.10 6.47
CA ILE A 227 17.52 -12.05 5.67
C ILE A 227 16.77 -10.73 5.83
N TRP A 228 15.44 -10.77 5.71
CA TRP A 228 14.62 -9.55 5.76
C TRP A 228 14.00 -9.30 7.13
N ASN A 229 14.33 -10.11 8.13
CA ASN A 229 13.99 -9.91 9.54
C ASN A 229 12.50 -9.68 9.78
N VAL A 230 11.63 -10.37 9.04
CA VAL A 230 10.19 -10.33 9.29
C VAL A 230 9.92 -10.91 10.67
N THR A 231 9.29 -10.13 11.54
CA THR A 231 9.03 -10.51 12.93
C THR A 231 7.55 -10.57 13.26
N ASN A 232 6.73 -9.96 12.42
CA ASN A 232 5.29 -9.81 12.65
C ASN A 232 4.49 -10.25 11.42
N GLU A 233 3.39 -10.96 11.68
CA GLU A 233 2.46 -11.43 10.65
C GLU A 233 1.06 -10.89 10.93
N ILE A 234 0.46 -10.30 9.91
CA ILE A 234 -0.93 -9.82 9.92
C ILE A 234 -1.74 -10.70 8.98
N ASP A 235 -2.51 -11.60 9.55
CA ASP A 235 -3.36 -12.52 8.81
C ASP A 235 -4.80 -11.98 8.69
N LEU A 236 -5.16 -11.54 7.49
CA LEU A 236 -6.50 -11.01 7.17
C LEU A 236 -7.47 -12.12 6.74
N HIS A 237 -6.98 -13.34 6.59
CA HIS A 237 -7.80 -14.51 6.25
C HIS A 237 -8.30 -15.22 7.51
N ALA A 238 -7.43 -15.42 8.49
CA ALA A 238 -7.63 -15.89 9.85
C ALA A 238 -8.69 -16.98 10.02
N ASN A 239 -8.57 -18.07 9.27
CA ASN A 239 -9.39 -19.27 9.49
C ASN A 239 -8.75 -20.18 10.54
N ASN A 240 -9.54 -20.99 11.22
CA ASN A 240 -9.02 -22.01 12.12
C ASN A 240 -8.10 -22.97 11.34
N GLY A 241 -6.82 -23.02 11.71
CA GLY A 241 -5.81 -23.88 11.09
C GLY A 241 -4.90 -23.20 10.07
N THR A 242 -4.97 -21.87 9.91
CA THR A 242 -4.00 -21.14 9.07
C THR A 242 -2.58 -21.38 9.57
N GLN A 243 -1.67 -21.80 8.68
CA GLN A 243 -0.26 -21.93 9.01
C GLN A 243 0.35 -20.54 9.16
N ARG A 244 1.17 -20.36 10.19
CA ARG A 244 1.98 -19.17 10.35
C ARG A 244 3.15 -19.19 9.37
N LEU A 245 3.68 -18.00 9.09
CA LEU A 245 4.87 -17.87 8.26
C LEU A 245 6.04 -18.71 8.83
N PHE A 246 6.23 -18.64 10.15
CA PHE A 246 7.14 -19.52 10.93
C PHE A 246 6.75 -19.49 12.43
N ASP A 247 7.21 -20.47 13.20
CA ASP A 247 6.75 -20.70 14.58
C ASP A 247 7.04 -19.54 15.54
N SER A 248 8.14 -18.83 15.36
CA SER A 248 8.59 -17.74 16.23
C SER A 248 7.98 -16.38 15.92
N ILE A 249 7.15 -16.27 14.88
CA ILE A 249 6.58 -14.99 14.43
C ILE A 249 5.52 -14.46 15.41
N GLU A 250 5.49 -13.16 15.63
CA GLU A 250 4.38 -12.51 16.31
C GLU A 250 3.16 -12.48 15.38
N TYR A 251 2.19 -13.34 15.66
CA TYR A 251 1.03 -13.56 14.81
C TYR A 251 -0.20 -12.77 15.28
N SER A 252 -0.78 -12.00 14.38
CA SER A 252 -1.96 -11.17 14.65
C SER A 252 -3.07 -11.47 13.63
N PRO A 253 -4.08 -12.27 14.02
CA PRO A 253 -5.18 -12.64 13.14
C PRO A 253 -6.31 -11.60 13.13
N TYR A 254 -6.75 -11.21 11.93
CA TYR A 254 -7.89 -10.34 11.70
C TYR A 254 -8.75 -10.90 10.57
N GLN A 255 -9.79 -11.62 10.92
CA GLN A 255 -10.70 -12.18 9.92
C GLN A 255 -11.55 -11.08 9.27
N LEU A 256 -11.17 -10.68 8.06
CA LEU A 256 -11.94 -9.76 7.23
C LEU A 256 -12.94 -10.52 6.33
N SER A 257 -13.95 -9.80 5.83
CA SER A 257 -14.87 -10.36 4.84
C SER A 257 -14.14 -10.66 3.52
N ASN A 258 -14.40 -11.82 2.95
CA ASN A 258 -13.92 -12.21 1.64
C ASN A 258 -14.92 -11.94 0.52
N SER A 259 -16.14 -11.53 0.87
CA SER A 259 -17.22 -11.32 -0.09
C SER A 259 -17.28 -9.90 -0.64
N SER A 260 -16.68 -8.92 0.06
CA SER A 260 -16.73 -7.52 -0.37
C SER A 260 -15.67 -6.65 0.33
N CYS A 261 -14.85 -5.94 -0.46
CA CYS A 261 -13.93 -4.94 0.05
C CYS A 261 -14.67 -3.78 0.73
N VAL A 262 -15.81 -3.35 0.18
CA VAL A 262 -16.67 -2.30 0.77
C VAL A 262 -17.14 -2.67 2.15
N GLN A 263 -17.51 -3.93 2.37
CA GLN A 263 -17.98 -4.40 3.68
C GLN A 263 -16.91 -4.26 4.76
N ASN A 264 -15.64 -4.42 4.38
CA ASN A 264 -14.52 -4.22 5.30
C ASN A 264 -14.32 -2.75 5.67
N LEU A 265 -14.75 -1.84 4.82
CA LEU A 265 -14.59 -0.39 4.99
C LEU A 265 -15.83 0.29 5.56
N THR A 266 -17.04 -0.31 5.38
CA THR A 266 -18.28 0.30 5.84
C THR A 266 -18.23 0.51 7.34
N LEU A 267 -18.21 1.79 7.76
CA LEU A 267 -18.22 2.17 9.17
C LEU A 267 -19.40 1.49 9.89
N GLU A 268 -19.21 1.16 11.15
CA GLU A 268 -20.17 0.40 11.97
C GLU A 268 -20.28 -1.10 11.64
N SER A 269 -19.61 -1.60 10.61
CA SER A 269 -19.52 -3.04 10.41
C SER A 269 -18.52 -3.68 11.38
N VAL A 270 -18.74 -4.92 11.75
CA VAL A 270 -17.76 -5.69 12.56
C VAL A 270 -16.42 -5.84 11.83
N TYR A 271 -16.45 -5.81 10.51
CA TYR A 271 -15.23 -5.93 9.69
C TYR A 271 -14.43 -4.65 9.62
N SER A 272 -15.08 -3.48 9.63
CA SER A 272 -14.35 -2.19 9.68
C SER A 272 -13.58 -2.03 10.99
N THR A 273 -14.15 -2.46 12.10
CA THR A 273 -13.43 -2.49 13.40
C THR A 273 -12.21 -3.42 13.33
N LYS A 274 -12.33 -4.59 12.70
CA LYS A 274 -11.20 -5.50 12.52
C LYS A 274 -10.12 -4.91 11.59
N LEU A 275 -10.53 -4.25 10.51
CA LEU A 275 -9.63 -3.55 9.60
C LEU A 275 -8.90 -2.40 10.32
N ALA A 276 -9.61 -1.60 11.11
CA ALA A 276 -9.00 -0.54 11.92
C ALA A 276 -7.95 -1.09 12.88
N ASN A 277 -8.27 -2.18 13.58
CA ASN A 277 -7.32 -2.83 14.49
C ASN A 277 -6.10 -3.40 13.74
N ALA A 278 -6.29 -3.96 12.54
CA ALA A 278 -5.20 -4.44 11.71
C ALA A 278 -4.29 -3.27 11.26
N LEU A 279 -4.87 -2.16 10.80
CA LEU A 279 -4.13 -0.94 10.44
C LEU A 279 -3.33 -0.39 11.63
N VAL A 280 -3.96 -0.28 12.81
CA VAL A 280 -3.28 0.15 14.04
C VAL A 280 -2.10 -0.76 14.32
N LYS A 281 -2.28 -2.08 14.28
CA LYS A 281 -1.20 -3.05 14.55
C LYS A 281 -0.05 -2.93 13.57
N VAL A 282 -0.31 -2.76 12.28
CA VAL A 282 0.76 -2.54 11.27
C VAL A 282 1.51 -1.25 11.57
N MET A 283 0.80 -0.16 11.85
CA MET A 283 1.44 1.13 12.15
C MET A 283 2.27 1.05 13.45
N GLU A 284 1.75 0.43 14.50
CA GLU A 284 2.48 0.20 15.75
C GLU A 284 3.75 -0.63 15.54
N ASN A 285 3.65 -1.73 14.77
CA ASN A 285 4.79 -2.54 14.41
C ASN A 285 5.87 -1.70 13.72
N THR A 286 5.47 -0.92 12.73
CA THR A 286 6.37 -0.04 11.96
C THR A 286 7.05 1.01 12.85
N VAL A 287 6.28 1.70 13.69
CA VAL A 287 6.81 2.72 14.63
C VAL A 287 7.80 2.10 15.62
N ASN A 288 7.58 0.84 16.01
CA ASN A 288 8.47 0.09 16.89
C ASN A 288 9.64 -0.60 16.15
N GLY A 289 9.88 -0.28 14.88
CA GLY A 289 10.98 -0.83 14.08
C GLY A 289 10.83 -2.31 13.76
N LYS A 290 9.60 -2.83 13.75
CA LYS A 290 9.29 -4.21 13.39
C LYS A 290 9.02 -4.33 11.90
N VAL A 291 9.45 -5.45 11.32
CA VAL A 291 9.15 -5.79 9.93
C VAL A 291 7.91 -6.69 9.89
N THR A 292 6.95 -6.33 9.05
CA THR A 292 5.63 -6.97 9.02
C THR A 292 5.34 -7.61 7.66
N TYR A 293 4.82 -8.84 7.68
CA TYR A 293 4.22 -9.52 6.53
C TYR A 293 2.70 -9.47 6.63
N ILE A 294 2.05 -8.90 5.62
CA ILE A 294 0.59 -8.78 5.56
C ILE A 294 0.06 -9.70 4.49
N HIS A 295 -0.88 -10.57 4.84
CA HIS A 295 -1.46 -11.49 3.88
C HIS A 295 -2.95 -11.75 4.10
N CYS A 296 -3.58 -12.32 3.07
CA CYS A 296 -4.87 -12.99 3.17
C CYS A 296 -4.74 -14.36 2.50
N TRP A 297 -5.70 -14.83 1.71
CA TRP A 297 -5.52 -16.06 0.93
C TRP A 297 -4.53 -15.84 -0.23
N ALA A 298 -4.84 -14.92 -1.13
CA ALA A 298 -4.06 -14.66 -2.34
C ALA A 298 -3.27 -13.34 -2.31
N GLY A 299 -3.22 -12.65 -1.18
CA GLY A 299 -2.58 -11.33 -1.10
C GLY A 299 -3.25 -10.23 -1.95
N ALA A 300 -4.43 -10.47 -2.47
CA ALA A 300 -5.09 -9.63 -3.46
C ALA A 300 -6.01 -8.56 -2.81
N ASP A 301 -7.25 -8.94 -2.44
CA ASP A 301 -8.30 -7.99 -2.10
C ASP A 301 -8.20 -7.43 -0.68
N ARG A 302 -8.25 -8.28 0.35
CA ARG A 302 -8.13 -7.86 1.76
C ARG A 302 -6.76 -7.25 2.04
N THR A 303 -5.71 -7.89 1.58
CA THR A 303 -4.32 -7.39 1.66
C THR A 303 -4.16 -6.11 0.83
N GLY A 304 -4.69 -6.08 -0.39
CA GLY A 304 -4.66 -4.89 -1.23
C GLY A 304 -5.36 -3.70 -0.57
N THR A 305 -6.51 -3.92 0.07
CA THR A 305 -7.26 -2.87 0.76
C THR A 305 -6.46 -2.23 1.90
N ILE A 306 -5.82 -3.02 2.76
CA ILE A 306 -5.03 -2.48 3.87
C ILE A 306 -3.77 -1.77 3.36
N CYS A 307 -3.07 -2.33 2.37
CA CYS A 307 -1.88 -1.69 1.80
C CYS A 307 -2.22 -0.37 1.11
N TRP A 308 -3.28 -0.35 0.31
CA TRP A 308 -3.80 0.86 -0.30
C TRP A 308 -4.14 1.97 0.72
N MET A 309 -4.76 1.61 1.85
CA MET A 309 -5.03 2.58 2.92
C MET A 309 -3.75 3.09 3.57
N LEU A 310 -2.76 2.24 3.81
CA LEU A 310 -1.45 2.64 4.34
C LEU A 310 -0.72 3.56 3.37
N GLU A 311 -0.70 3.24 2.09
CA GLU A 311 -0.10 4.07 1.03
C GLU A 311 -0.78 5.44 0.95
N GLY A 312 -2.12 5.49 0.99
CA GLY A 312 -2.87 6.73 1.02
C GLY A 312 -2.54 7.61 2.24
N LEU A 313 -2.39 7.01 3.43
CA LEU A 313 -1.94 7.73 4.63
C LEU A 313 -0.52 8.27 4.49
N LEU A 314 0.36 7.59 3.76
CA LEU A 314 1.72 8.07 3.45
C LEU A 314 1.72 9.22 2.45
N GLY A 315 0.63 9.47 1.77
CA GLY A 315 0.53 10.50 0.74
C GLY A 315 0.92 10.00 -0.65
N VAL A 316 0.96 8.70 -0.87
CA VAL A 316 1.10 8.13 -2.21
C VAL A 316 -0.06 8.56 -3.07
N SER A 317 0.20 8.89 -4.33
CA SER A 317 -0.86 9.36 -5.24
C SER A 317 -1.93 8.29 -5.47
N SER A 318 -3.14 8.72 -5.74
CA SER A 318 -4.24 7.80 -6.08
C SER A 318 -3.92 6.92 -7.27
N LYS A 319 -3.19 7.47 -8.24
CA LYS A 319 -2.67 6.76 -9.39
C LYS A 319 -1.74 5.64 -8.95
N ASP A 320 -0.73 5.94 -8.15
CA ASP A 320 0.28 4.98 -7.73
C ASP A 320 -0.32 3.91 -6.82
N CYS A 321 -1.23 4.27 -5.92
CA CYS A 321 -2.00 3.31 -5.12
C CYS A 321 -2.81 2.34 -5.99
N SER A 322 -3.43 2.86 -7.06
CA SER A 322 -4.19 2.03 -8.00
C SER A 322 -3.28 1.11 -8.80
N ILE A 323 -2.10 1.60 -9.19
CA ILE A 323 -1.07 0.80 -9.86
C ILE A 323 -0.56 -0.32 -8.94
N ASP A 324 -0.23 -0.01 -7.66
CA ASP A 324 0.19 -1.06 -6.72
C ASP A 324 -0.88 -2.14 -6.54
N TYR A 325 -2.14 -1.71 -6.38
CA TYR A 325 -3.23 -2.68 -6.27
C TYR A 325 -3.31 -3.59 -7.49
N GLU A 326 -3.16 -3.03 -8.71
CA GLU A 326 -3.23 -3.77 -9.98
C GLU A 326 -2.02 -4.66 -10.22
N LEU A 327 -0.85 -4.40 -9.61
CA LEU A 327 0.32 -5.28 -9.72
C LEU A 327 0.01 -6.73 -9.33
N THR A 328 -1.00 -6.96 -8.51
CA THR A 328 -1.50 -8.30 -8.18
C THR A 328 -1.93 -9.10 -9.42
N SER A 329 -2.36 -8.44 -10.49
CA SER A 329 -2.74 -9.12 -11.72
C SER A 329 -1.56 -9.77 -12.45
N PHE A 330 -0.32 -9.34 -12.15
CA PHE A 330 0.90 -9.96 -12.65
C PHE A 330 1.27 -11.27 -11.94
N SER A 331 0.52 -11.68 -10.93
CA SER A 331 0.66 -12.95 -10.22
C SER A 331 -0.42 -13.99 -10.56
N GLY A 332 -0.95 -13.99 -11.77
CA GLY A 332 -1.94 -14.96 -12.22
C GLY A 332 -3.40 -14.58 -11.95
N ARG A 333 -3.64 -13.41 -11.41
CA ARG A 333 -4.99 -12.92 -11.11
C ARG A 333 -5.57 -12.12 -12.28
N GLU A 334 -6.88 -12.02 -12.32
CA GLU A 334 -7.55 -11.10 -13.24
C GLU A 334 -7.26 -9.65 -12.85
N ALA A 335 -7.37 -8.72 -13.80
CA ALA A 335 -7.23 -7.29 -13.57
C ALA A 335 -8.12 -6.83 -12.41
N ARG A 336 -7.50 -6.35 -11.33
CA ARG A 336 -8.17 -6.07 -10.05
C ARG A 336 -9.00 -4.79 -10.08
N LEU A 337 -8.53 -3.78 -10.80
CA LEU A 337 -9.26 -2.51 -10.93
C LEU A 337 -10.57 -2.64 -11.71
N ARG A 338 -10.77 -3.75 -12.42
CA ARG A 338 -12.03 -4.07 -13.10
C ARG A 338 -13.10 -4.61 -12.15
N THR A 339 -12.70 -5.13 -11.01
CA THR A 339 -13.66 -5.70 -10.09
C THR A 339 -14.52 -4.59 -9.50
N ASP A 340 -15.83 -4.76 -9.56
CA ASP A 340 -16.78 -3.84 -8.96
C ASP A 340 -16.54 -3.65 -7.45
N GLU A 341 -15.92 -4.62 -6.82
CA GLU A 341 -15.61 -4.62 -5.40
C GLU A 341 -14.56 -3.59 -5.01
N PHE A 342 -13.39 -3.58 -5.69
CA PHE A 342 -12.34 -2.62 -5.39
C PHE A 342 -12.78 -1.20 -5.73
N LYS A 343 -13.38 -1.04 -6.89
CA LYS A 343 -13.93 0.24 -7.31
C LYS A 343 -14.95 0.78 -6.31
N SER A 344 -15.84 -0.08 -5.82
CA SER A 344 -16.82 0.31 -4.80
C SER A 344 -16.17 0.68 -3.47
N ALA A 345 -15.06 0.01 -3.09
CA ALA A 345 -14.30 0.33 -1.89
C ALA A 345 -13.67 1.73 -1.99
N MET A 346 -13.03 2.04 -3.13
CA MET A 346 -12.46 3.35 -3.40
C MET A 346 -13.54 4.44 -3.42
N ASP A 347 -14.63 4.23 -4.13
CA ASP A 347 -15.76 5.15 -4.19
C ASP A 347 -16.32 5.44 -2.79
N TYR A 348 -16.43 4.39 -1.95
CA TYR A 348 -16.89 4.54 -0.57
C TYR A 348 -15.97 5.44 0.25
N VAL A 349 -14.66 5.15 0.25
CA VAL A 349 -13.69 5.91 1.04
C VAL A 349 -13.59 7.35 0.52
N THR A 350 -13.52 7.55 -0.79
CA THR A 350 -13.49 8.87 -1.41
C THR A 350 -14.71 9.70 -1.03
N SER A 351 -15.89 9.06 -0.95
CA SER A 351 -17.12 9.76 -0.56
C SER A 351 -17.13 10.22 0.90
N ILE A 352 -16.28 9.68 1.76
CA ILE A 352 -16.12 10.14 3.15
C ILE A 352 -15.25 11.41 3.19
N GLY A 353 -14.37 11.60 2.21
CA GLY A 353 -13.54 12.79 2.06
C GLY A 353 -14.32 14.05 1.66
N HIS A 354 -13.66 15.19 1.71
CA HIS A 354 -14.31 16.47 1.47
C HIS A 354 -14.43 16.83 -0.02
N VAL A 355 -13.51 16.38 -0.86
CA VAL A 355 -13.39 16.83 -2.26
C VAL A 355 -12.88 15.71 -3.15
N ASN A 356 -13.57 14.58 -3.30
CA ASN A 356 -13.07 13.51 -4.17
C ASN A 356 -11.62 13.08 -3.88
N ASP A 357 -11.14 13.34 -2.69
CA ASP A 357 -9.77 13.07 -2.29
C ASP A 357 -9.72 11.75 -1.52
N MET A 358 -9.01 10.79 -2.09
CA MET A 358 -8.79 9.49 -1.47
C MET A 358 -8.05 9.63 -0.14
N LYS A 359 -7.02 10.48 -0.08
CA LYS A 359 -6.19 10.65 1.11
C LYS A 359 -7.01 11.21 2.25
N ASP A 360 -7.79 12.27 1.98
CA ASP A 360 -8.72 12.84 2.96
C ASP A 360 -9.80 11.82 3.37
N GLY A 361 -10.33 11.08 2.42
CA GLY A 361 -11.29 10.01 2.71
C GLY A 361 -10.74 8.92 3.62
N ILE A 362 -9.51 8.45 3.38
CA ILE A 362 -8.82 7.48 4.24
C ILE A 362 -8.58 8.09 5.64
N LEU A 363 -8.09 9.33 5.70
CA LEU A 363 -7.82 10.01 6.97
C LEU A 363 -9.10 10.15 7.81
N ARG A 364 -10.20 10.55 7.18
CA ARG A 364 -11.51 10.64 7.83
C ARG A 364 -12.07 9.29 8.25
N TRP A 365 -11.84 8.26 7.45
CA TRP A 365 -12.20 6.91 7.85
C TRP A 365 -11.44 6.49 9.11
N CYS A 366 -10.14 6.81 9.18
CA CYS A 366 -9.31 6.55 10.36
C CYS A 366 -9.82 7.33 11.59
N GLU A 367 -10.17 8.62 11.43
CA GLU A 367 -10.75 9.44 12.48
C GLU A 367 -12.04 8.82 13.04
N LYS A 368 -12.97 8.49 12.14
CA LYS A 368 -14.24 7.87 12.52
C LYS A 368 -14.08 6.47 13.13
N SER A 369 -13.00 5.78 12.79
CA SER A 369 -12.64 4.48 13.37
C SER A 369 -11.85 4.60 14.69
N GLY A 370 -11.60 5.83 15.18
CA GLY A 370 -10.92 6.09 16.44
C GLY A 370 -9.40 5.85 16.43
N ILE A 371 -8.78 5.83 15.25
CA ILE A 371 -7.32 5.67 15.12
C ILE A 371 -6.64 6.98 15.55
N SER A 372 -5.56 6.89 16.31
CA SER A 372 -4.83 8.07 16.78
C SER A 372 -4.11 8.78 15.64
N ILE A 373 -4.28 10.10 15.53
CA ILE A 373 -3.54 10.91 14.56
C ILE A 373 -2.04 10.90 14.82
N ASP A 374 -1.63 10.85 16.10
CA ASP A 374 -0.21 10.75 16.47
C ASP A 374 0.41 9.44 15.98
N LEU A 375 -0.35 8.34 16.04
CA LEU A 375 0.11 7.05 15.49
C LEU A 375 0.30 7.13 13.97
N ILE A 376 -0.64 7.74 13.26
CA ILE A 376 -0.55 7.96 11.82
C ILE A 376 0.69 8.80 11.48
N ASN A 377 0.90 9.92 12.18
CA ASN A 377 2.05 10.79 11.94
C ASN A 377 3.39 10.10 12.23
N ASN A 378 3.46 9.32 13.31
CA ASN A 378 4.64 8.53 13.63
C ASN A 378 4.90 7.43 12.59
N PHE A 379 3.86 6.76 12.11
CA PHE A 379 3.94 5.79 11.02
C PHE A 379 4.48 6.44 9.74
N ARG A 380 3.94 7.60 9.35
CA ARG A 380 4.39 8.35 8.17
C ARG A 380 5.88 8.70 8.26
N LYS A 381 6.35 9.18 9.41
CA LYS A 381 7.77 9.49 9.65
C LYS A 381 8.65 8.23 9.61
N ALA A 382 8.16 7.11 10.13
CA ALA A 382 8.89 5.85 10.11
C ALA A 382 9.04 5.28 8.69
N MET A 383 8.00 5.40 7.85
CA MET A 383 7.96 4.83 6.50
C MET A 383 8.54 5.72 5.40
N SER A 384 8.68 7.03 5.61
CA SER A 384 9.18 7.95 4.58
C SER A 384 10.69 8.14 4.68
N THR A 385 11.35 8.34 3.55
CA THR A 385 12.81 8.60 3.49
C THR A 385 13.18 9.98 4.04
N GLY A 386 12.28 10.95 3.97
CA GLY A 386 12.38 12.26 4.58
C GLY A 386 11.33 12.45 5.68
N VAL A 387 11.05 13.69 6.04
CA VAL A 387 10.10 14.03 7.11
C VAL A 387 8.83 14.63 6.50
N PRO A 388 7.70 13.89 6.48
CA PRO A 388 6.43 14.44 6.04
C PRO A 388 5.90 15.47 7.05
N GLU A 389 5.09 16.40 6.58
CA GLU A 389 4.30 17.28 7.46
C GLU A 389 3.29 16.46 8.25
N ASP A 390 3.05 16.86 9.50
CA ASP A 390 2.08 16.19 10.35
C ASP A 390 0.64 16.46 9.86
N LEU A 391 -0.12 15.38 9.73
CA LEU A 391 -1.56 15.47 9.48
C LEU A 391 -2.29 15.84 10.78
N THR A 392 -3.43 16.47 10.63
CA THR A 392 -4.34 16.76 11.74
C THR A 392 -5.73 16.26 11.39
N TYR A 393 -6.42 15.68 12.35
CA TYR A 393 -7.86 15.55 12.22
C TYR A 393 -8.47 16.94 12.30
N ASN A 394 -9.08 17.35 11.21
CA ASN A 394 -9.85 18.59 11.24
C ASN A 394 -11.09 18.34 12.10
N ASN A 395 -11.02 18.68 13.39
CA ASN A 395 -12.15 18.68 14.31
C ASN A 395 -13.26 19.68 13.90
N SER A 396 -13.09 20.30 12.77
CA SER A 396 -14.09 21.20 12.21
C SER A 396 -14.92 20.47 11.16
N ASP A 397 -15.87 19.65 11.59
CA ASP A 397 -17.14 19.54 10.85
C ASP A 397 -17.76 20.93 10.59
N THR A 398 -17.11 21.98 11.07
CA THR A 398 -17.49 23.39 10.94
C THR A 398 -16.97 24.06 9.67
N ASN A 399 -15.97 23.48 8.98
CA ASN A 399 -15.55 23.93 7.65
C ASN A 399 -15.93 22.87 6.63
N ALA A 400 -17.21 22.65 6.47
CA ALA A 400 -17.74 22.01 5.30
C ALA A 400 -17.15 22.66 4.06
N ASN A 401 -17.04 21.86 3.02
CA ASN A 401 -16.74 22.29 1.68
C ASN A 401 -17.67 23.41 1.25
N ILE A 402 -17.37 24.61 1.68
CA ILE A 402 -18.01 25.80 1.20
C ILE A 402 -17.32 26.14 -0.10
N ILE A 403 -17.99 25.85 -1.20
CA ILE A 403 -17.56 26.37 -2.49
C ILE A 403 -17.98 27.82 -2.52
N THR A 404 -17.16 28.65 -1.91
CA THR A 404 -17.30 30.08 -2.01
C THR A 404 -16.71 30.51 -3.34
N LYS A 405 -17.24 31.58 -3.92
CA LYS A 405 -16.75 32.36 -5.07
C LYS A 405 -15.34 31.94 -5.55
N ALA A 406 -15.23 30.67 -5.94
CA ALA A 406 -14.00 30.07 -6.37
C ALA A 406 -13.61 30.65 -7.74
N THR A 407 -12.33 30.72 -8.01
CA THR A 407 -11.84 31.09 -9.35
C THR A 407 -12.13 29.95 -10.33
N THR A 408 -12.07 30.24 -11.63
CA THR A 408 -12.21 29.22 -12.68
C THR A 408 -11.25 28.06 -12.48
N SER A 409 -10.03 28.34 -11.99
CA SER A 409 -9.01 27.33 -11.72
C SER A 409 -9.41 26.43 -10.54
N ASP A 410 -9.86 27.04 -9.43
CA ASP A 410 -10.26 26.29 -8.23
C ASP A 410 -11.44 25.36 -8.55
N LEU A 411 -12.41 25.83 -9.31
CA LEU A 411 -13.56 25.03 -9.71
C LEU A 411 -13.21 23.90 -10.68
N LYS A 412 -12.24 24.11 -11.57
CA LYS A 412 -11.72 23.02 -12.41
C LYS A 412 -11.09 21.91 -11.58
N THR A 413 -10.37 22.24 -10.53
CA THR A 413 -9.78 21.29 -9.59
C THR A 413 -10.88 20.59 -8.79
N ILE A 414 -11.79 21.34 -8.18
CA ILE A 414 -12.86 20.82 -7.32
C ILE A 414 -13.86 19.93 -8.11
N PHE A 415 -14.13 20.26 -9.37
CA PHE A 415 -15.12 19.57 -10.21
C PHE A 415 -14.51 18.69 -11.32
N ASN A 416 -13.26 18.24 -11.16
CA ASN A 416 -12.58 17.30 -12.06
C ASN A 416 -12.65 17.68 -13.54
N GLY A 417 -12.30 18.91 -13.87
CA GLY A 417 -12.26 19.36 -15.26
C GLY A 417 -13.63 19.52 -15.92
N THR A 418 -14.72 19.29 -15.21
CA THR A 418 -16.03 19.68 -15.67
C THR A 418 -16.16 21.18 -15.47
N GLY A 419 -16.15 21.90 -16.57
CA GLY A 419 -15.80 23.28 -16.65
C GLY A 419 -16.59 24.23 -15.80
N TYR A 420 -15.89 25.18 -15.27
CA TYR A 420 -16.38 26.49 -14.93
C TYR A 420 -15.97 27.43 -16.05
N GLU A 421 -16.93 27.87 -16.83
CA GLU A 421 -16.74 28.90 -17.85
C GLU A 421 -17.53 30.16 -17.46
N ASP A 422 -16.85 31.30 -17.44
CA ASP A 422 -17.42 32.63 -17.22
C ASP A 422 -18.39 32.78 -16.02
N GLY A 423 -18.01 32.24 -14.88
CA GLY A 423 -18.85 32.31 -13.68
C GLY A 423 -19.99 31.28 -13.64
N LYS A 424 -19.92 30.25 -14.46
CA LYS A 424 -20.91 29.17 -14.53
C LYS A 424 -20.26 27.86 -14.08
N TYR A 425 -20.93 27.13 -13.22
CA TYR A 425 -20.56 25.75 -12.84
C TYR A 425 -21.11 24.82 -13.96
N CYS A 426 -20.38 24.65 -15.04
CA CYS A 426 -20.81 23.85 -16.17
C CYS A 426 -19.85 22.72 -16.48
N SER A 427 -20.34 21.53 -16.72
CA SER A 427 -19.61 20.52 -17.48
C SER A 427 -19.72 20.86 -18.96
N THR A 428 -18.62 20.78 -19.70
CA THR A 428 -18.63 20.97 -21.16
C THR A 428 -19.55 19.98 -21.89
N ASN A 429 -19.78 18.80 -21.28
CA ASN A 429 -20.70 17.80 -21.80
C ASN A 429 -22.18 18.10 -21.51
N ASP A 430 -22.48 18.95 -20.52
CA ASP A 430 -23.85 19.27 -20.14
C ASP A 430 -24.43 20.48 -20.93
N ILE A 431 -23.58 21.31 -21.48
CA ILE A 431 -23.99 22.41 -22.33
C ILE A 431 -24.77 21.89 -23.54
N ASN A 432 -24.44 20.69 -24.02
CA ASN A 432 -25.11 20.05 -25.16
C ASN A 432 -26.41 19.32 -24.81
N THR A 433 -26.65 19.01 -23.53
CA THR A 433 -27.85 18.30 -23.06
C THR A 433 -28.90 19.23 -22.46
N TYR A 434 -28.51 20.42 -22.08
CA TYR A 434 -29.39 21.47 -21.62
C TYR A 434 -29.51 22.56 -22.66
N SER A 435 -30.72 22.93 -22.95
CA SER A 435 -31.05 24.04 -23.86
C SER A 435 -30.13 25.24 -23.62
N PRO A 436 -29.65 25.91 -24.64
CA PRO A 436 -28.67 26.98 -24.59
C PRO A 436 -29.18 28.28 -23.95
N ASP A 437 -30.07 28.17 -23.00
CA ASP A 437 -30.54 29.33 -22.27
C ASP A 437 -29.44 29.77 -21.32
N SER A 438 -28.86 30.93 -21.60
CA SER A 438 -27.75 31.56 -20.88
C SER A 438 -28.01 31.86 -19.39
N ASN A 439 -29.12 31.38 -18.86
CA ASN A 439 -29.61 31.69 -17.52
C ASN A 439 -29.50 30.54 -16.52
N PHE A 440 -28.78 29.46 -16.85
CA PHE A 440 -28.57 28.34 -15.94
C PHE A 440 -27.10 28.12 -15.66
N PHE A 441 -26.82 27.67 -14.47
CA PHE A 441 -25.54 27.07 -14.16
C PHE A 441 -25.75 25.62 -13.70
N ALA A 442 -24.74 24.78 -13.91
CA ALA A 442 -24.70 23.42 -13.42
C ALA A 442 -23.39 23.19 -12.69
N THR A 443 -23.45 22.46 -11.58
CA THR A 443 -22.24 22.00 -10.90
C THR A 443 -21.67 20.79 -11.64
N GLY A 444 -20.38 20.49 -11.42
CA GLY A 444 -19.86 19.16 -11.59
C GLY A 444 -20.50 18.18 -10.60
N ILE A 445 -20.02 16.94 -10.57
CA ILE A 445 -20.46 15.97 -9.57
C ILE A 445 -19.85 16.37 -8.23
N MET A 446 -20.72 16.62 -7.26
CA MET A 446 -20.37 16.89 -5.87
C MET A 446 -20.64 15.63 -5.04
N HIS A 447 -19.84 15.38 -4.01
CA HIS A 447 -20.02 14.21 -3.17
C HIS A 447 -20.87 14.54 -1.94
N PHE A 448 -21.63 13.54 -1.50
CA PHE A 448 -22.29 13.63 -0.21
C PHE A 448 -21.26 13.49 0.92
N ALA A 449 -21.42 14.25 1.99
CA ALA A 449 -20.59 14.07 3.20
C ALA A 449 -20.66 12.65 3.76
N THR A 450 -21.82 12.00 3.60
CA THR A 450 -22.03 10.60 3.90
C THR A 450 -22.78 9.96 2.71
N PRO A 451 -22.24 8.90 2.07
CA PRO A 451 -22.92 8.22 0.98
C PRO A 451 -24.31 7.72 1.38
N ILE A 452 -25.22 7.68 0.42
CA ILE A 452 -26.55 7.11 0.61
C ILE A 452 -26.50 5.62 0.28
N SER A 453 -26.69 4.76 1.24
CA SER A 453 -26.89 3.32 1.01
C SER A 453 -28.35 3.04 0.74
N LEU A 454 -28.68 2.67 -0.49
CA LEU A 454 -30.06 2.32 -0.87
C LEU A 454 -30.49 0.99 -0.23
N ALA A 455 -29.57 0.04 -0.13
CA ALA A 455 -29.84 -1.27 0.48
C ALA A 455 -30.20 -1.12 1.97
N ASN A 456 -29.43 -0.33 2.70
CA ASN A 456 -29.62 -0.14 4.14
C ASN A 456 -30.58 1.02 4.47
N LYS A 457 -30.97 1.80 3.47
CA LYS A 457 -31.79 3.02 3.60
C LYS A 457 -31.21 4.02 4.60
N THR A 458 -29.87 4.17 4.57
CA THR A 458 -29.10 5.02 5.48
C THR A 458 -28.18 5.98 4.71
N GLY A 459 -27.66 6.98 5.40
CA GLY A 459 -26.68 7.91 4.87
C GLY A 459 -27.28 9.15 4.21
N GLY A 460 -26.39 9.93 3.60
CA GLY A 460 -26.71 11.23 3.01
C GLY A 460 -26.74 12.36 4.04
N GLY A 461 -26.18 13.49 3.67
CA GLY A 461 -26.21 14.72 4.46
C GLY A 461 -27.14 15.77 3.87
N THR A 462 -27.47 16.78 4.65
CA THR A 462 -28.20 17.94 4.18
C THR A 462 -27.28 18.77 3.28
N ILE A 463 -27.80 19.18 2.13
CA ILE A 463 -27.11 20.07 1.18
C ILE A 463 -27.67 21.47 1.39
N TYR A 464 -26.80 22.45 1.63
CA TYR A 464 -27.18 23.84 1.76
C TYR A 464 -26.80 24.60 0.49
N ILE A 465 -27.72 25.44 0.00
CA ILE A 465 -27.54 26.22 -1.22
C ILE A 465 -27.94 27.67 -0.92
N LYS A 466 -26.99 28.59 -0.99
CA LYS A 466 -27.17 30.00 -0.76
C LYS A 466 -26.84 30.78 -2.03
N GLY A 467 -27.66 31.76 -2.40
CA GLY A 467 -27.45 32.60 -3.58
C GLY A 467 -28.23 32.18 -4.83
N ALA A 468 -29.02 31.13 -4.77
CA ALA A 468 -29.84 30.64 -5.89
C ALA A 468 -31.31 30.58 -5.51
N GLU A 469 -32.17 30.70 -6.53
CA GLU A 469 -33.62 30.54 -6.36
C GLU A 469 -34.03 29.07 -6.59
N PHE A 470 -34.97 28.63 -5.77
CA PHE A 470 -35.67 27.35 -5.92
C PHE A 470 -37.16 27.61 -6.10
N THR A 471 -37.59 27.79 -7.32
CA THR A 471 -39.01 28.04 -7.65
C THR A 471 -39.53 26.96 -8.61
N GLU A 472 -40.82 26.66 -8.57
CA GLU A 472 -41.41 25.64 -9.45
C GLU A 472 -41.35 26.03 -10.93
N GLU A 473 -41.28 27.31 -11.22
CA GLU A 473 -41.18 27.88 -12.57
C GLU A 473 -39.73 27.84 -13.08
N SER A 474 -38.78 27.58 -12.22
CA SER A 474 -37.38 27.52 -12.57
C SER A 474 -36.98 26.07 -12.88
N HIS A 475 -36.11 25.89 -13.86
CA HIS A 475 -35.53 24.61 -14.18
C HIS A 475 -34.52 24.19 -13.11
N CYS A 476 -35.02 23.75 -11.93
CA CYS A 476 -34.19 23.16 -10.92
C CYS A 476 -33.98 21.69 -11.24
N ARG A 477 -32.77 21.27 -11.44
CA ARG A 477 -32.44 19.88 -11.76
C ARG A 477 -31.43 19.31 -10.78
N LEU A 478 -31.75 18.16 -10.23
CA LEU A 478 -30.83 17.38 -9.40
C LEU A 478 -30.61 16.01 -10.06
N GLN A 479 -29.38 15.61 -10.18
CA GLN A 479 -28.98 14.29 -10.64
C GLN A 479 -28.16 13.64 -9.54
N LEU A 480 -28.42 12.36 -9.29
CA LEU A 480 -27.62 11.57 -8.35
C LEU A 480 -26.49 10.88 -9.10
N ALA A 481 -25.38 10.73 -8.46
CA ALA A 481 -24.20 10.11 -9.03
C ALA A 481 -23.78 8.88 -8.22
N TRP A 482 -23.34 7.88 -8.94
CA TRP A 482 -22.70 6.69 -8.43
C TRP A 482 -21.41 6.49 -9.21
N ARG A 483 -20.28 6.39 -8.53
CA ARG A 483 -18.97 6.23 -9.16
C ARG A 483 -18.67 7.31 -10.22
N GLY A 484 -19.01 8.55 -9.93
CA GLY A 484 -18.80 9.63 -10.88
C GLY A 484 -19.71 9.60 -12.11
N THR A 485 -20.61 8.61 -12.22
CA THR A 485 -21.57 8.49 -13.31
C THR A 485 -22.97 8.84 -12.84
N THR A 486 -23.76 9.52 -13.65
CA THR A 486 -25.15 9.81 -13.33
C THR A 486 -25.96 8.52 -13.37
N ILE A 487 -26.55 8.11 -12.25
CA ILE A 487 -27.38 6.89 -12.14
C ILE A 487 -28.88 7.16 -12.15
N TYR A 488 -29.26 8.40 -11.90
CA TYR A 488 -30.66 8.79 -11.85
C TYR A 488 -30.95 9.85 -12.89
N ASN A 489 -31.85 9.49 -13.82
CA ASN A 489 -32.15 10.38 -14.93
C ASN A 489 -32.92 11.62 -14.45
N ALA A 490 -32.47 12.74 -14.86
CA ALA A 490 -32.95 14.05 -14.51
C ALA A 490 -34.44 14.30 -14.74
N GLY A 491 -35.11 13.50 -15.58
CA GLY A 491 -36.52 13.68 -15.86
C GLY A 491 -37.45 13.67 -14.66
N GLN A 492 -37.05 12.96 -13.59
CA GLN A 492 -37.83 12.90 -12.35
C GLN A 492 -37.48 13.99 -11.33
N MET A 493 -36.32 14.62 -11.42
CA MET A 493 -35.88 15.71 -10.55
C MET A 493 -35.49 16.97 -11.37
N SER A 494 -36.20 17.23 -12.46
CA SER A 494 -35.95 18.39 -13.32
C SER A 494 -36.77 19.62 -12.93
N THR A 495 -37.60 19.52 -11.89
CA THR A 495 -38.39 20.59 -11.32
C THR A 495 -38.31 20.57 -9.80
N LEU A 496 -38.66 21.67 -9.15
CA LEU A 496 -38.69 21.72 -7.68
C LEU A 496 -39.65 20.66 -7.10
N SER A 497 -40.80 20.44 -7.69
CA SER A 497 -41.73 19.38 -7.27
C SER A 497 -41.12 17.97 -7.42
N GLY A 498 -40.35 17.74 -8.48
CA GLY A 498 -39.61 16.49 -8.69
C GLY A 498 -38.52 16.29 -7.64
N ILE A 499 -37.77 17.35 -7.31
CA ILE A 499 -36.75 17.30 -6.24
C ILE A 499 -37.41 17.02 -4.87
N LYS A 500 -38.50 17.74 -4.55
CA LYS A 500 -39.26 17.57 -3.31
C LYS A 500 -39.79 16.15 -3.06
N ARG A 501 -39.96 15.36 -4.12
CA ARG A 501 -40.33 13.95 -3.99
C ARG A 501 -39.26 13.15 -3.25
N TYR A 502 -38.00 13.43 -3.47
CA TYR A 502 -36.86 12.66 -2.96
C TYR A 502 -35.98 13.41 -1.95
N PHE A 503 -36.21 14.72 -1.82
CA PHE A 503 -35.53 15.57 -0.86
C PHE A 503 -36.55 16.43 -0.11
N THR A 504 -36.29 16.65 1.17
CA THR A 504 -36.97 17.68 1.93
C THR A 504 -36.28 19.00 1.58
N VAL A 505 -36.97 19.89 0.90
CA VAL A 505 -36.46 21.23 0.56
C VAL A 505 -37.03 22.23 1.54
N THR A 506 -36.15 22.88 2.30
CA THR A 506 -36.54 23.91 3.29
C THR A 506 -35.95 25.25 2.86
N LYS A 507 -36.80 26.28 2.77
CA LYS A 507 -36.33 27.66 2.58
C LYS A 507 -35.94 28.22 3.98
N ILE A 508 -34.66 28.51 4.16
CA ILE A 508 -34.11 29.04 5.40
C ILE A 508 -34.26 30.58 5.42
N SER A 509 -33.90 31.21 4.30
CA SER A 509 -34.08 32.64 4.07
C SER A 509 -34.17 32.93 2.57
N ASP A 510 -34.12 34.20 2.16
CA ASP A 510 -34.11 34.56 0.75
C ASP A 510 -32.87 33.95 0.06
N LYS A 511 -33.10 33.23 -1.05
CA LYS A 511 -32.07 32.53 -1.82
C LYS A 511 -31.17 31.59 -0.98
N TYR A 512 -31.69 31.10 0.15
CA TYR A 512 -31.00 30.17 0.99
C TYR A 512 -31.89 28.97 1.34
N TYR A 513 -31.45 27.78 0.96
CA TYR A 513 -32.21 26.55 1.05
C TYR A 513 -31.37 25.41 1.60
N SER A 514 -32.05 24.45 2.25
CA SER A 514 -31.47 23.17 2.58
C SER A 514 -32.25 22.05 1.87
N LEU A 515 -31.50 21.03 1.40
CA LEU A 515 -32.02 19.81 0.78
C LEU A 515 -31.54 18.62 1.59
N THR A 516 -32.50 17.94 2.25
CA THR A 516 -32.21 16.73 3.03
C THR A 516 -32.74 15.51 2.27
N PRO A 517 -31.91 14.49 1.96
CA PRO A 517 -32.35 13.29 1.24
C PRO A 517 -33.44 12.55 2.01
N LYS A 518 -34.48 12.14 1.31
CA LYS A 518 -35.48 11.18 1.78
C LYS A 518 -35.03 9.79 1.36
N VAL A 519 -34.17 9.18 2.17
CA VAL A 519 -33.44 7.96 1.78
C VAL A 519 -34.37 6.79 1.51
N THR A 520 -35.48 6.67 2.26
CA THR A 520 -36.47 5.62 2.05
C THR A 520 -37.17 5.75 0.68
N GLU A 521 -37.52 6.95 0.29
CA GLU A 521 -38.16 7.26 -0.99
C GLU A 521 -37.18 7.04 -2.15
N LEU A 522 -35.91 7.45 -1.99
CA LEU A 522 -34.86 7.17 -2.95
C LEU A 522 -34.66 5.67 -3.13
N ALA A 523 -34.56 4.91 -2.05
CA ALA A 523 -34.39 3.46 -2.10
C ALA A 523 -35.57 2.73 -2.73
N SER A 524 -36.78 3.29 -2.57
CA SER A 524 -37.99 2.74 -3.20
C SER A 524 -38.10 3.05 -4.70
N ALA A 525 -37.51 4.17 -5.14
CA ALA A 525 -37.53 4.60 -6.53
C ALA A 525 -36.39 4.00 -7.35
N LEU A 526 -35.25 3.79 -6.74
CA LEU A 526 -34.04 3.24 -7.35
C LEU A 526 -33.93 1.78 -6.94
N SER A 527 -34.38 0.88 -7.80
CA SER A 527 -34.49 -0.57 -7.56
C SER A 527 -33.13 -1.30 -7.53
N ASN A 528 -32.06 -0.65 -7.13
CA ASN A 528 -30.75 -1.25 -7.03
C ASN A 528 -30.18 -1.12 -5.61
N SER A 529 -29.28 -2.02 -5.26
CA SER A 529 -28.57 -2.03 -3.97
C SER A 529 -27.38 -1.06 -3.93
N SER A 530 -27.29 -0.12 -4.85
CA SER A 530 -26.13 0.74 -5.04
C SER A 530 -26.00 1.81 -3.96
N ILE A 531 -24.77 2.28 -3.80
CA ILE A 531 -24.43 3.42 -2.96
C ILE A 531 -24.41 4.66 -3.84
N ILE A 532 -25.15 5.69 -3.46
CA ILE A 532 -25.11 6.97 -4.12
C ILE A 532 -24.04 7.81 -3.44
N THR A 533 -22.99 8.14 -4.16
CA THR A 533 -21.81 8.83 -3.63
C THR A 533 -21.87 10.33 -3.81
N GLY A 534 -22.69 10.82 -4.74
CA GLY A 534 -22.72 12.24 -5.06
C GLY A 534 -23.97 12.69 -5.78
N PHE A 535 -23.94 13.93 -6.16
CA PHE A 535 -25.02 14.59 -6.90
C PHE A 535 -24.45 15.69 -7.81
N ARG A 536 -25.26 16.08 -8.78
CA ARG A 536 -25.05 17.26 -9.59
C ARG A 536 -26.32 18.09 -9.52
N ILE A 537 -26.19 19.39 -9.43
CA ILE A 537 -27.31 20.30 -9.39
C ILE A 537 -27.20 21.35 -10.51
N SER A 538 -28.30 21.63 -11.14
CA SER A 538 -28.48 22.78 -12.08
C SER A 538 -29.56 23.67 -11.55
N LEU A 539 -29.30 24.97 -11.54
CA LEU A 539 -30.17 25.99 -11.01
C LEU A 539 -30.22 27.19 -11.96
N PRO A 540 -31.28 27.96 -11.92
CA PRO A 540 -31.36 29.22 -12.68
C PRO A 540 -30.36 30.23 -12.13
N GLY A 541 -29.86 31.08 -13.03
CA GLY A 541 -28.91 32.14 -12.72
C GLY A 541 -27.48 31.86 -13.22
N SER A 542 -26.61 32.82 -13.01
CA SER A 542 -25.22 32.77 -13.51
C SER A 542 -24.27 31.91 -12.71
N GLY A 543 -24.70 31.35 -11.57
CA GLY A 543 -23.83 30.69 -10.63
C GLY A 543 -22.92 31.64 -9.82
N ALA A 544 -22.82 32.90 -10.18
CA ALA A 544 -22.07 33.89 -9.46
C ALA A 544 -22.68 34.10 -8.06
N ASN A 545 -21.84 34.03 -7.03
CA ASN A 545 -22.24 34.15 -5.63
C ASN A 545 -23.12 33.00 -5.10
N VAL A 546 -23.20 31.86 -5.80
CA VAL A 546 -23.83 30.66 -5.26
C VAL A 546 -22.82 29.92 -4.39
N ILE A 547 -23.24 29.54 -3.20
CA ILE A 547 -22.48 28.72 -2.27
C ILE A 547 -23.24 27.42 -2.08
N ILE A 548 -22.56 26.30 -2.23
CA ILE A 548 -23.10 24.97 -1.96
C ILE A 548 -22.23 24.31 -0.89
N SER A 549 -22.87 23.83 0.19
CA SER A 549 -22.20 23.30 1.36
C SER A 549 -22.94 22.10 1.95
N TYR A 550 -22.25 21.24 2.65
CA TYR A 550 -22.83 20.16 3.46
C TYR A 550 -23.15 20.60 4.89
N ASN A 551 -22.68 21.75 5.30
CA ASN A 551 -22.98 22.35 6.59
C ASN A 551 -23.75 23.66 6.39
N GLU A 552 -24.46 24.06 7.44
CA GLU A 552 -25.21 25.30 7.42
C GLU A 552 -24.28 26.49 7.12
N ILE A 553 -24.72 27.35 6.20
CA ILE A 553 -23.95 28.52 5.73
C ILE A 553 -24.37 29.73 6.58
N ASN A 554 -23.49 30.16 7.45
CA ASN A 554 -23.68 31.36 8.25
C ASN A 554 -23.69 32.64 7.43
#